data_85e81d790251a4a4cea6c00564a5ca9b
#
_entry.id   85e81d790251a4a4cea6c00564a5ca9b
#
_cell.length_a   1.000
_cell.length_b   1.000
_cell.length_c   1.000
_cell.angle_alpha   90.00
_cell.angle_beta   90.00
_cell.angle_gamma   90.00
#
_symmetry.space_group_name_H-M   'P 1'
#
loop_
_entity.id
_entity.type
_entity.pdbx_description
1 polymer ?
#
loop_
_entity_poly.entity_id
_entity_poly.type
_entity_poly.pdbx_seq_one_letter_code
_entity_poly.pdbx_strand_id
1 'polypeptide(L)'
;MRNIAMRRRVNMADTDKNGWDAIIIGSGMGGMAAAAALSKLGHKVLLLEQYQTLGGLTHSFSMEGFSWDAGIHYLNCVAPEDRERHMLDWLSDTPIKFTSMGAVYDNLHIGDAPPLSLSRPFAAQERDLKDRFPDETKAIEAWIAALREGRQAAFTVTSTRAMPGIIGSAMKWWHGHAIDRWCKRTTQEVIDEITENPDLAAAFAAQWFDHGGRPSKASFAMHALITGSYLESGAWYPVGGGAAFARHILPTITKAGGAARANTRVETLVIENERVVGVRTAAGEEIRAGAVISDIGARETVNCLLPEGCGHQDWIEQIHALPHSVAHFSLFMGFEGDIEAAGATRSNHWIFPGGKVDVVWADAPDTPPEGMFVSFASLKDSAHDPGPSQKFAGEIVAWTDWSVVEKWAHLEPGAREADYQVFKEAVEETLFAQFETHFPDLAKLVVFRTLSTPLSTEAITGHHHGGFYGIDVTPERVLSDALQAKTPVPGLILAGQDVLSPGIPGALWGGIFAAASLDPKVWRELPG
;
A
#
# COMPACT_ATOMS: atom_id res chain seq x y z
N MET A 1 7.88 16.15 47.86
CA MET A 1 8.34 14.75 47.98
C MET A 1 7.13 13.83 48.00
N ARG A 2 7.17 12.79 47.18
CA ARG A 2 6.25 11.63 47.07
C ARG A 2 4.83 11.96 46.58
N ASN A 3 4.63 11.75 45.25
CA ASN A 3 3.67 10.79 44.72
C ASN A 3 3.81 10.74 43.18
N ILE A 4 4.78 9.96 42.70
CA ILE A 4 4.80 9.49 41.32
C ILE A 4 3.84 8.32 41.32
N ALA A 5 2.64 8.54 40.81
CA ALA A 5 1.64 7.51 40.66
C ALA A 5 2.19 6.40 39.75
N MET A 6 2.36 5.21 40.32
CA MET A 6 2.57 3.96 39.59
C MET A 6 1.48 3.82 38.53
N ARG A 7 1.87 3.96 37.24
CA ARG A 7 1.04 3.48 36.14
C ARG A 7 0.87 1.98 36.33
N ARG A 8 -0.36 1.56 36.61
CA ARG A 8 -0.75 0.15 36.69
C ARG A 8 -0.33 -0.52 35.40
N ARG A 9 0.57 -1.52 35.50
CA ARG A 9 0.74 -2.53 34.47
C ARG A 9 -0.64 -3.14 34.21
N VAL A 10 -1.09 -3.13 32.97
CA VAL A 10 -2.28 -3.88 32.57
C VAL A 10 -1.99 -5.35 32.88
N ASN A 11 -2.59 -5.87 33.92
CA ASN A 11 -2.54 -7.29 34.22
C ASN A 11 -3.40 -8.02 33.20
N MET A 12 -2.79 -8.71 32.24
CA MET A 12 -3.45 -9.62 31.30
C MET A 12 -4.01 -10.90 31.96
N ALA A 13 -4.26 -10.89 33.27
CA ALA A 13 -4.55 -12.07 34.09
C ALA A 13 -6.03 -12.44 34.21
N ASP A 14 -6.94 -11.81 33.47
CA ASP A 14 -8.38 -12.13 33.47
C ASP A 14 -8.91 -12.45 32.07
N THR A 15 -8.20 -13.28 31.29
CA THR A 15 -8.80 -13.91 30.11
C THR A 15 -9.39 -15.26 30.53
N ASP A 16 -10.67 -15.43 30.24
CA ASP A 16 -11.37 -16.71 30.35
C ASP A 16 -10.47 -17.79 29.69
N LYS A 17 -10.31 -18.96 30.30
CA LYS A 17 -9.33 -20.01 29.92
C LYS A 17 -9.45 -20.54 28.47
N ASN A 18 -10.36 -20.02 27.67
CA ASN A 18 -10.57 -20.27 26.23
C ASN A 18 -10.53 -19.01 25.36
N GLY A 19 -10.16 -17.84 25.89
CA GLY A 19 -10.16 -16.56 25.17
C GLY A 19 -8.94 -16.37 24.25
N TRP A 20 -9.08 -15.42 23.29
CA TRP A 20 -8.00 -14.92 22.45
C TRP A 20 -7.26 -13.78 23.18
N ASP A 21 -5.93 -13.73 23.08
CA ASP A 21 -5.16 -12.58 23.58
C ASP A 21 -5.41 -11.34 22.72
N ALA A 22 -5.50 -11.53 21.40
CA ALA A 22 -5.85 -10.50 20.46
C ALA A 22 -6.70 -11.03 19.30
N ILE A 23 -7.63 -10.18 18.81
CA ILE A 23 -8.30 -10.36 17.52
C ILE A 23 -7.71 -9.34 16.57
N ILE A 24 -7.37 -9.78 15.34
CA ILE A 24 -6.92 -8.95 14.26
C ILE A 24 -8.00 -8.92 13.19
N ILE A 25 -8.48 -7.72 12.80
CA ILE A 25 -9.49 -7.50 11.77
C ILE A 25 -8.78 -7.07 10.49
N GLY A 26 -8.91 -7.86 9.43
CA GLY A 26 -8.22 -7.68 8.16
C GLY A 26 -6.94 -8.50 8.07
N SER A 27 -6.78 -9.21 6.97
CA SER A 27 -5.61 -10.05 6.67
C SER A 27 -4.63 -9.41 5.69
N GLY A 28 -4.64 -8.08 5.58
CA GLY A 28 -3.62 -7.34 4.85
C GLY A 28 -2.23 -7.54 5.43
N MET A 29 -1.21 -6.96 4.82
CA MET A 29 0.18 -7.11 5.28
C MET A 29 0.35 -6.67 6.75
N GLY A 30 -0.32 -5.58 7.16
CA GLY A 30 -0.26 -5.10 8.53
C GLY A 30 -0.89 -6.07 9.53
N GLY A 31 -2.06 -6.61 9.21
CA GLY A 31 -2.75 -7.60 10.04
C GLY A 31 -1.98 -8.91 10.16
N MET A 32 -1.46 -9.43 9.05
CA MET A 32 -0.60 -10.63 9.06
C MET A 32 0.68 -10.39 9.87
N ALA A 33 1.32 -9.23 9.71
CA ALA A 33 2.54 -8.90 10.44
C ALA A 33 2.28 -8.78 11.96
N ALA A 34 1.20 -8.09 12.36
CA ALA A 34 0.81 -7.98 13.77
C ALA A 34 0.50 -9.36 14.37
N ALA A 35 -0.29 -10.17 13.66
CA ALA A 35 -0.67 -11.50 14.11
C ALA A 35 0.55 -12.43 14.27
N ALA A 36 1.44 -12.47 13.26
CA ALA A 36 2.63 -13.30 13.31
C ALA A 36 3.61 -12.83 14.39
N ALA A 37 3.86 -11.52 14.54
CA ALA A 37 4.73 -10.98 15.59
C ALA A 37 4.23 -11.34 17.00
N LEU A 38 2.95 -11.20 17.27
CA LEU A 38 2.35 -11.60 18.54
C LEU A 38 2.41 -13.11 18.74
N SER A 39 2.17 -13.90 17.70
CA SER A 39 2.28 -15.38 17.76
C SER A 39 3.70 -15.84 18.08
N LYS A 40 4.74 -15.19 17.55
CA LYS A 40 6.15 -15.43 17.91
C LYS A 40 6.45 -15.18 19.38
N LEU A 41 5.70 -14.30 20.03
CA LEU A 41 5.80 -14.03 21.47
C LEU A 41 4.91 -14.93 22.34
N GLY A 42 4.21 -15.90 21.73
CA GLY A 42 3.36 -16.85 22.42
C GLY A 42 1.94 -16.38 22.71
N HIS A 43 1.50 -15.28 22.09
CA HIS A 43 0.11 -14.83 22.16
C HIS A 43 -0.79 -15.69 21.28
N LYS A 44 -1.97 -16.02 21.78
CA LYS A 44 -3.01 -16.72 21.01
C LYS A 44 -3.84 -15.69 20.25
N VAL A 45 -3.66 -15.62 18.94
CA VAL A 45 -4.31 -14.61 18.09
C VAL A 45 -5.35 -15.23 17.15
N LEU A 46 -6.40 -14.45 16.84
CA LEU A 46 -7.41 -14.76 15.85
C LEU A 46 -7.40 -13.69 14.77
N LEU A 47 -7.08 -14.06 13.53
CA LEU A 47 -7.13 -13.20 12.35
C LEU A 47 -8.45 -13.43 11.62
N LEU A 48 -9.22 -12.36 11.38
CA LEU A 48 -10.52 -12.38 10.71
C LEU A 48 -10.47 -11.61 9.40
N GLU A 49 -10.93 -12.24 8.32
CA GLU A 49 -10.96 -11.68 6.98
C GLU A 49 -12.37 -11.78 6.39
N GLN A 50 -12.88 -10.68 5.83
CA GLN A 50 -14.21 -10.67 5.20
C GLN A 50 -14.23 -11.38 3.85
N TYR A 51 -13.12 -11.27 3.07
CA TYR A 51 -13.02 -11.88 1.76
C TYR A 51 -12.77 -13.39 1.85
N GLN A 52 -13.03 -14.09 0.75
CA GLN A 52 -12.81 -15.54 0.67
C GLN A 52 -11.33 -15.95 0.68
N THR A 53 -10.43 -15.03 0.33
CA THR A 53 -8.99 -15.26 0.26
C THR A 53 -8.27 -14.38 1.28
N LEU A 54 -7.38 -14.98 2.08
CA LEU A 54 -6.53 -14.28 3.03
C LEU A 54 -5.38 -13.57 2.31
N GLY A 55 -4.98 -12.40 2.81
CA GLY A 55 -3.82 -11.66 2.30
C GLY A 55 -4.13 -10.20 1.93
N GLY A 56 -5.39 -9.76 1.97
CA GLY A 56 -5.77 -8.42 1.53
C GLY A 56 -5.32 -8.18 0.08
N LEU A 57 -4.77 -7.01 -0.23
CA LEU A 57 -4.25 -6.68 -1.57
C LEU A 57 -2.98 -7.47 -1.97
N THR A 58 -2.45 -8.33 -1.10
CA THR A 58 -1.38 -9.26 -1.47
C THR A 58 -1.91 -10.61 -1.99
N HIS A 59 -3.22 -10.80 -2.12
CA HIS A 59 -3.74 -12.04 -2.71
C HIS A 59 -3.55 -12.09 -4.23
N SER A 60 -3.48 -13.31 -4.77
CA SER A 60 -3.50 -13.57 -6.21
C SER A 60 -4.82 -14.22 -6.60
N PHE A 61 -5.23 -14.03 -7.84
CA PHE A 61 -6.42 -14.65 -8.39
C PHE A 61 -6.14 -15.19 -9.81
N SER A 62 -6.99 -16.10 -10.28
CA SER A 62 -6.82 -16.73 -11.59
C SER A 62 -8.15 -16.77 -12.35
N MET A 63 -8.08 -16.51 -13.65
CA MET A 63 -9.20 -16.60 -14.59
C MET A 63 -8.67 -17.13 -15.93
N GLU A 64 -9.41 -18.05 -16.59
CA GLU A 64 -9.10 -18.60 -17.92
C GLU A 64 -7.66 -19.17 -18.04
N GLY A 65 -7.10 -19.63 -16.93
CA GLY A 65 -5.75 -20.20 -16.89
C GLY A 65 -4.62 -19.18 -16.83
N PHE A 66 -4.93 -17.91 -16.62
CA PHE A 66 -4.00 -16.83 -16.28
C PHE A 66 -4.10 -16.50 -14.80
N SER A 67 -3.02 -15.93 -14.24
CA SER A 67 -2.97 -15.54 -12.82
C SER A 67 -2.38 -14.15 -12.67
N TRP A 68 -2.99 -13.33 -11.82
CA TRP A 68 -2.56 -11.97 -11.48
C TRP A 68 -2.54 -11.79 -9.97
N ASP A 69 -1.81 -10.79 -9.52
CA ASP A 69 -1.88 -10.28 -8.16
C ASP A 69 -2.89 -9.12 -8.09
N ALA A 70 -3.59 -9.00 -6.96
CA ALA A 70 -4.61 -7.97 -6.80
C ALA A 70 -4.03 -6.55 -6.64
N GLY A 71 -2.80 -6.44 -6.11
CA GLY A 71 -2.21 -5.14 -5.84
C GLY A 71 -0.69 -5.15 -5.70
N ILE A 72 0.00 -6.17 -6.27
CA ILE A 72 1.45 -6.23 -6.26
C ILE A 72 1.97 -6.23 -7.68
N HIS A 73 2.69 -5.18 -8.03
CA HIS A 73 3.41 -5.09 -9.29
C HIS A 73 4.92 -5.27 -9.09
N TYR A 74 5.44 -4.77 -8.00
CA TYR A 74 6.81 -4.88 -7.49
C TYR A 74 6.87 -4.28 -6.07
N LEU A 75 7.98 -4.40 -5.38
CA LEU A 75 8.20 -3.79 -4.07
C LEU A 75 9.66 -3.46 -3.83
N ASN A 76 9.91 -2.51 -2.95
CA ASN A 76 11.23 -2.14 -2.45
C ASN A 76 11.47 -2.71 -1.03
N CYS A 77 12.62 -2.41 -0.45
CA CYS A 77 12.98 -2.75 0.93
C CYS A 77 12.98 -4.25 1.23
N VAL A 78 13.27 -5.10 0.23
CA VAL A 78 13.39 -6.56 0.40
C VAL A 78 14.67 -7.14 -0.22
N ALA A 79 15.69 -6.31 -0.47
CA ALA A 79 17.02 -6.78 -0.77
C ALA A 79 17.55 -7.62 0.40
N PRO A 80 18.52 -8.53 0.17
CA PRO A 80 19.02 -9.41 1.24
C PRO A 80 19.53 -8.69 2.49
N GLU A 81 20.02 -7.45 2.33
CA GLU A 81 20.52 -6.59 3.39
C GLU A 81 19.46 -5.72 4.07
N ASP A 82 18.25 -5.65 3.51
CA ASP A 82 17.20 -4.77 4.01
C ASP A 82 16.58 -5.31 5.31
N ARG A 83 16.29 -4.39 6.21
CA ARG A 83 15.68 -4.72 7.49
C ARG A 83 14.29 -5.33 7.33
N GLU A 84 13.49 -4.82 6.42
CA GLU A 84 12.15 -5.32 6.12
C GLU A 84 12.20 -6.75 5.57
N ARG A 85 13.26 -7.12 4.84
CA ARG A 85 13.51 -8.49 4.42
C ARG A 85 13.74 -9.40 5.62
N HIS A 86 14.58 -9.01 6.55
CA HIS A 86 14.84 -9.77 7.78
C HIS A 86 13.58 -9.87 8.65
N MET A 87 12.75 -8.81 8.69
CA MET A 87 11.47 -8.84 9.38
C MET A 87 10.50 -9.83 8.75
N LEU A 88 10.36 -9.83 7.42
CA LEU A 88 9.53 -10.80 6.69
C LEU A 88 9.99 -12.24 6.94
N ASP A 89 11.29 -12.49 6.91
CA ASP A 89 11.85 -13.81 7.19
C ASP A 89 11.55 -14.24 8.65
N TRP A 90 11.62 -13.30 9.60
CA TRP A 90 11.27 -13.56 11.00
C TRP A 90 9.78 -13.85 11.20
N LEU A 91 8.89 -13.12 10.52
CA LEU A 91 7.44 -13.30 10.61
C LEU A 91 6.97 -14.59 9.94
N SER A 92 7.72 -15.09 8.98
CA SER A 92 7.35 -16.24 8.16
C SER A 92 7.75 -17.57 8.83
N ASP A 93 6.99 -18.61 8.54
CA ASP A 93 7.35 -19.99 8.89
C ASP A 93 8.53 -20.51 8.08
N THR A 94 8.56 -20.12 6.80
CA THR A 94 9.67 -20.33 5.87
C THR A 94 9.94 -19.03 5.11
N PRO A 95 11.22 -18.69 4.82
CA PRO A 95 11.56 -17.44 4.16
C PRO A 95 10.86 -17.25 2.81
N ILE A 96 10.37 -16.04 2.54
CA ILE A 96 9.82 -15.66 1.24
C ILE A 96 10.99 -15.40 0.30
N LYS A 97 10.96 -15.98 -0.90
CA LYS A 97 11.95 -15.71 -1.93
C LYS A 97 11.51 -14.52 -2.79
N PHE A 98 12.47 -13.72 -3.24
CA PHE A 98 12.23 -12.59 -4.12
C PHE A 98 13.15 -12.64 -5.33
N THR A 99 12.63 -12.24 -6.49
CA THR A 99 13.39 -12.06 -7.74
C THR A 99 13.68 -10.57 -7.90
N SER A 100 14.95 -10.22 -8.15
CA SER A 100 15.32 -8.84 -8.48
C SER A 100 14.86 -8.47 -9.89
N MET A 101 14.34 -7.27 -10.07
CA MET A 101 14.02 -6.73 -11.39
C MET A 101 15.26 -6.20 -12.15
N GLY A 102 16.41 -6.16 -11.49
CA GLY A 102 17.66 -5.69 -12.10
C GLY A 102 18.01 -4.24 -11.77
N ALA A 103 18.87 -3.65 -12.58
CA ALA A 103 19.31 -2.27 -12.39
C ALA A 103 18.25 -1.26 -12.86
N VAL A 104 17.59 -1.52 -13.98
CA VAL A 104 16.46 -0.73 -14.49
C VAL A 104 15.17 -1.45 -14.06
N TYR A 105 14.36 -0.77 -13.29
CA TYR A 105 13.11 -1.34 -12.77
C TYR A 105 11.86 -0.72 -13.40
N ASP A 106 11.96 0.52 -13.90
CA ASP A 106 10.88 1.23 -14.57
C ASP A 106 11.40 1.93 -15.83
N ASN A 107 10.51 2.15 -16.80
CA ASN A 107 10.72 2.98 -17.97
C ASN A 107 9.64 4.06 -18.01
N LEU A 108 10.06 5.31 -18.03
CA LEU A 108 9.20 6.46 -18.04
C LEU A 108 9.07 7.01 -19.46
N HIS A 109 7.85 6.99 -20.00
CA HIS A 109 7.48 7.55 -21.29
C HIS A 109 6.78 8.90 -21.07
N ILE A 110 7.37 9.98 -21.56
CA ILE A 110 6.79 11.34 -21.50
C ILE A 110 6.66 11.86 -22.92
N GLY A 111 5.42 12.02 -23.40
CA GLY A 111 5.14 12.42 -24.77
C GLY A 111 5.80 11.49 -25.78
N ASP A 112 6.31 12.08 -26.89
CA ASP A 112 6.97 11.35 -27.98
C ASP A 112 8.48 11.11 -27.76
N ALA A 113 9.02 11.49 -26.60
CA ALA A 113 10.43 11.34 -26.31
C ALA A 113 10.81 9.86 -26.05
N PRO A 114 12.06 9.44 -26.33
CA PRO A 114 12.52 8.11 -25.96
C PRO A 114 12.34 7.86 -24.46
N PRO A 115 11.98 6.63 -24.03
CA PRO A 115 11.81 6.31 -22.63
C PRO A 115 13.04 6.65 -21.78
N LEU A 116 12.81 7.20 -20.59
CA LEU A 116 13.83 7.41 -19.58
C LEU A 116 13.81 6.20 -18.62
N SER A 117 14.93 5.52 -18.47
CA SER A 117 15.06 4.43 -17.51
C SER A 117 15.15 4.97 -16.08
N LEU A 118 14.36 4.41 -15.16
CA LEU A 118 14.52 4.62 -13.74
C LEU A 118 15.41 3.50 -13.20
N SER A 119 16.61 3.91 -12.75
CA SER A 119 17.71 2.99 -12.45
C SER A 119 18.17 3.10 -10.99
N ARG A 120 18.66 1.97 -10.44
CA ARG A 120 19.35 1.96 -9.14
C ARG A 120 20.85 1.76 -9.32
N PRO A 121 21.72 2.18 -8.41
CA PRO A 121 21.46 3.02 -7.22
C PRO A 121 21.31 4.51 -7.59
N PHE A 122 21.14 5.37 -6.59
CA PHE A 122 21.06 6.83 -6.75
C PHE A 122 22.04 7.42 -7.77
N ALA A 123 23.30 6.94 -7.76
CA ALA A 123 24.32 7.41 -8.69
C ALA A 123 24.05 7.02 -10.15
N ALA A 124 23.36 5.90 -10.39
CA ALA A 124 22.97 5.53 -11.74
C ALA A 124 21.81 6.40 -12.22
N GLN A 125 20.79 6.62 -11.40
CA GLN A 125 19.69 7.51 -11.71
C GLN A 125 20.14 8.94 -11.98
N GLU A 126 21.06 9.46 -11.16
CA GLU A 126 21.64 10.78 -11.34
C GLU A 126 22.36 10.91 -12.68
N ARG A 127 23.15 9.91 -13.07
CA ARG A 127 23.82 9.87 -14.37
C ARG A 127 22.81 9.82 -15.52
N ASP A 128 21.82 8.90 -15.46
CA ASP A 128 20.84 8.71 -16.53
C ASP A 128 19.99 9.98 -16.75
N LEU A 129 19.66 10.69 -15.66
CA LEU A 129 19.03 12.01 -15.72
C LEU A 129 19.95 13.08 -16.35
N LYS A 130 21.24 13.14 -15.97
CA LYS A 130 22.21 14.10 -16.53
C LYS A 130 22.48 13.84 -18.01
N ASP A 131 22.51 12.58 -18.41
CA ASP A 131 22.68 12.21 -19.83
C ASP A 131 21.45 12.65 -20.66
N ARG A 132 20.25 12.58 -20.08
CA ARG A 132 19.00 13.00 -20.72
C ARG A 132 18.79 14.52 -20.71
N PHE A 133 19.22 15.21 -19.64
CA PHE A 133 19.04 16.64 -19.40
C PHE A 133 20.37 17.32 -19.05
N PRO A 134 21.32 17.41 -20.00
CA PRO A 134 22.69 17.87 -19.72
C PRO A 134 22.79 19.30 -19.19
N ASP A 135 21.83 20.16 -19.56
CA ASP A 135 21.76 21.56 -19.12
C ASP A 135 21.21 21.72 -17.70
N GLU A 136 20.62 20.65 -17.11
CA GLU A 136 19.93 20.66 -15.82
C GLU A 136 20.75 20.02 -14.68
N THR A 137 22.06 19.89 -14.84
CA THR A 137 22.93 19.19 -13.88
C THR A 137 22.71 19.63 -12.44
N LYS A 138 22.58 20.95 -12.19
CA LYS A 138 22.40 21.49 -10.82
C LYS A 138 21.04 21.14 -10.24
N ALA A 139 19.98 21.18 -11.06
CA ALA A 139 18.64 20.79 -10.66
C ALA A 139 18.59 19.31 -10.28
N ILE A 140 19.24 18.45 -11.08
CA ILE A 140 19.32 17.00 -10.81
C ILE A 140 20.07 16.73 -9.50
N GLU A 141 21.21 17.38 -9.26
CA GLU A 141 21.96 17.25 -8.00
C GLU A 141 21.13 17.71 -6.79
N ALA A 142 20.41 18.82 -6.93
CA ALA A 142 19.53 19.33 -5.89
C ALA A 142 18.37 18.35 -5.61
N TRP A 143 17.78 17.76 -6.65
CA TRP A 143 16.73 16.74 -6.51
C TRP A 143 17.22 15.49 -5.77
N ILE A 144 18.37 14.94 -6.15
CA ILE A 144 18.96 13.77 -5.50
C ILE A 144 19.28 14.04 -4.02
N ALA A 145 19.76 15.24 -3.71
CA ALA A 145 19.96 15.66 -2.32
C ALA A 145 18.62 15.78 -1.57
N ALA A 146 17.62 16.41 -2.18
CA ALA A 146 16.29 16.57 -1.60
C ALA A 146 15.61 15.22 -1.31
N LEU A 147 15.72 14.24 -2.21
CA LEU A 147 15.20 12.88 -1.99
C LEU A 147 15.83 12.24 -0.74
N ARG A 148 17.15 12.35 -0.55
CA ARG A 148 17.84 11.80 0.62
C ARG A 148 17.41 12.47 1.91
N GLU A 149 17.33 13.81 1.92
CA GLU A 149 16.92 14.57 3.10
C GLU A 149 15.44 14.39 3.42
N GLY A 150 14.56 14.41 2.40
CA GLY A 150 13.12 14.18 2.54
C GLY A 150 12.83 12.79 3.08
N ARG A 151 13.51 11.76 2.57
CA ARG A 151 13.40 10.39 3.08
C ARG A 151 13.81 10.31 4.56
N GLN A 152 14.88 10.96 4.97
CA GLN A 152 15.30 11.00 6.36
C GLN A 152 14.29 11.74 7.25
N ALA A 153 13.69 12.82 6.76
CA ALA A 153 12.63 13.55 7.46
C ALA A 153 11.37 12.69 7.64
N ALA A 154 10.92 11.99 6.58
CA ALA A 154 9.80 11.06 6.65
C ALA A 154 10.04 9.95 7.69
N PHE A 155 11.21 9.32 7.65
CA PHE A 155 11.59 8.28 8.62
C PHE A 155 11.60 8.82 10.06
N THR A 156 12.09 10.04 10.27
CA THR A 156 12.10 10.69 11.59
C THR A 156 10.67 10.88 12.10
N VAL A 157 9.77 11.46 11.29
CA VAL A 157 8.38 11.71 11.71
C VAL A 157 7.62 10.42 11.96
N THR A 158 7.71 9.45 11.03
CA THR A 158 6.97 8.19 11.15
C THR A 158 7.47 7.35 12.33
N SER A 159 8.76 7.34 12.63
CA SER A 159 9.31 6.62 13.80
C SER A 159 8.82 7.20 15.14
N THR A 160 8.46 8.50 15.21
CA THR A 160 7.89 9.08 16.43
C THR A 160 6.54 8.46 16.81
N ARG A 161 5.82 7.87 15.85
CA ARG A 161 4.53 7.19 16.09
C ARG A 161 4.65 5.93 16.96
N ALA A 162 5.85 5.34 17.01
CA ALA A 162 6.16 4.21 17.90
C ALA A 162 6.69 4.63 19.27
N MET A 163 6.90 5.93 19.50
CA MET A 163 7.54 6.44 20.71
C MET A 163 6.52 6.95 21.75
N PRO A 164 6.88 6.97 23.05
CA PRO A 164 6.10 7.71 24.04
C PRO A 164 5.94 9.17 23.63
N GLY A 165 4.73 9.75 23.78
CA GLY A 165 4.39 11.08 23.26
C GLY A 165 5.38 12.20 23.63
N ILE A 166 5.94 12.20 24.85
CA ILE A 166 6.95 13.19 25.27
C ILE A 166 8.23 13.08 24.44
N ILE A 167 8.70 11.85 24.16
CA ILE A 167 9.91 11.60 23.38
C ILE A 167 9.65 11.94 21.91
N GLY A 168 8.52 11.52 21.37
CA GLY A 168 8.10 11.85 20.01
C GLY A 168 8.00 13.36 19.79
N SER A 169 7.40 14.10 20.72
CA SER A 169 7.29 15.56 20.65
C SER A 169 8.66 16.25 20.72
N ALA A 170 9.57 15.78 21.57
CA ALA A 170 10.92 16.30 21.65
C ALA A 170 11.72 16.04 20.35
N MET A 171 11.57 14.87 19.75
CA MET A 171 12.19 14.58 18.45
C MET A 171 11.61 15.44 17.33
N LYS A 172 10.29 15.60 17.24
CA LYS A 172 9.65 16.50 16.27
C LYS A 172 10.16 17.94 16.42
N TRP A 173 10.32 18.41 17.65
CA TRP A 173 10.87 19.75 17.92
C TRP A 173 12.34 19.88 17.49
N TRP A 174 13.18 18.88 17.79
CA TRP A 174 14.60 18.88 17.43
C TRP A 174 14.81 18.87 15.92
N HIS A 175 13.98 18.14 15.17
CA HIS A 175 14.01 18.04 13.73
C HIS A 175 13.06 19.01 13.02
N GLY A 176 12.53 20.02 13.71
CA GLY A 176 11.51 20.93 13.21
C GLY A 176 11.84 21.55 11.87
N HIS A 177 13.11 21.97 11.65
CA HIS A 177 13.55 22.54 10.37
C HIS A 177 13.41 21.56 9.20
N ALA A 178 13.82 20.30 9.38
CA ALA A 178 13.69 19.27 8.35
C ALA A 178 12.21 18.90 8.09
N ILE A 179 11.39 18.87 9.16
CA ILE A 179 9.95 18.64 9.07
C ILE A 179 9.27 19.77 8.28
N ASP A 180 9.58 21.03 8.61
CA ASP A 180 9.03 22.21 7.93
C ASP A 180 9.43 22.24 6.44
N ARG A 181 10.68 21.88 6.15
CA ARG A 181 11.20 21.90 4.78
C ARG A 181 10.63 20.79 3.92
N TRP A 182 10.46 19.56 4.44
CA TRP A 182 10.19 18.38 3.65
C TRP A 182 8.83 17.73 3.88
N CYS A 183 8.31 17.76 5.14
CA CYS A 183 7.05 17.08 5.45
C CYS A 183 5.82 17.97 5.22
N LYS A 184 5.97 19.31 5.38
CA LYS A 184 4.87 20.27 5.23
C LYS A 184 4.67 20.74 3.78
N ARG A 185 5.61 20.48 2.91
CA ARG A 185 5.56 20.89 1.51
C ARG A 185 5.07 19.76 0.61
N THR A 186 4.38 20.13 -0.45
CA THR A 186 4.01 19.19 -1.49
C THR A 186 5.20 18.84 -2.39
N THR A 187 5.10 17.71 -3.09
CA THR A 187 6.10 17.31 -4.09
C THR A 187 6.24 18.36 -5.19
N GLN A 188 5.12 18.92 -5.65
CA GLN A 188 5.12 19.96 -6.68
C GLN A 188 5.87 21.22 -6.22
N GLU A 189 5.61 21.71 -4.99
CA GLU A 189 6.31 22.89 -4.45
C GLU A 189 7.84 22.71 -4.37
N VAL A 190 8.30 21.48 -4.11
CA VAL A 190 9.74 21.19 -4.10
C VAL A 190 10.29 21.12 -5.51
N ILE A 191 9.57 20.52 -6.46
CA ILE A 191 9.96 20.47 -7.87
C ILE A 191 10.06 21.87 -8.47
N ASP A 192 9.04 22.71 -8.24
CA ASP A 192 8.99 24.09 -8.76
C ASP A 192 10.13 24.97 -8.22
N GLU A 193 10.65 24.69 -7.02
CA GLU A 193 11.85 25.34 -6.47
C GLU A 193 13.15 24.91 -7.19
N ILE A 194 13.17 23.66 -7.71
CA ILE A 194 14.39 23.04 -8.24
C ILE A 194 14.55 23.27 -9.74
N THR A 195 13.47 23.19 -10.52
CA THR A 195 13.54 23.27 -11.98
C THR A 195 12.32 23.95 -12.58
N GLU A 196 12.52 24.69 -13.68
CA GLU A 196 11.49 25.23 -14.56
C GLU A 196 11.30 24.35 -15.82
N ASN A 197 12.10 23.30 -15.99
CA ASN A 197 12.03 22.40 -17.13
C ASN A 197 10.86 21.40 -16.94
N PRO A 198 9.81 21.46 -17.77
CA PRO A 198 8.60 20.65 -17.56
C PRO A 198 8.86 19.15 -17.72
N ASP A 199 9.76 18.74 -18.61
CA ASP A 199 10.05 17.31 -18.84
C ASP A 199 10.87 16.73 -17.67
N LEU A 200 11.79 17.53 -17.10
CA LEU A 200 12.53 17.14 -15.90
C LEU A 200 11.60 17.11 -14.67
N ALA A 201 10.72 18.09 -14.53
CA ALA A 201 9.69 18.12 -13.49
C ALA A 201 8.78 16.88 -13.57
N ALA A 202 8.37 16.51 -14.77
CA ALA A 202 7.61 15.28 -15.00
C ALA A 202 8.40 14.02 -14.60
N ALA A 203 9.69 13.96 -14.94
CA ALA A 203 10.54 12.84 -14.56
C ALA A 203 10.72 12.72 -13.03
N PHE A 204 10.78 13.83 -12.31
CA PHE A 204 10.88 13.85 -10.86
C PHE A 204 9.60 13.39 -10.16
N ALA A 205 8.46 13.74 -10.73
CA ALA A 205 7.16 13.47 -10.14
C ALA A 205 6.57 12.09 -10.50
N ALA A 206 6.98 11.47 -11.62
CA ALA A 206 6.27 10.38 -12.29
C ALA A 206 5.91 9.18 -11.42
N GLN A 207 6.75 8.81 -10.44
CA GLN A 207 6.50 7.68 -9.55
C GLN A 207 5.45 7.95 -8.45
N TRP A 208 4.69 9.05 -8.53
CA TRP A 208 3.64 9.33 -7.55
C TRP A 208 2.55 8.23 -7.50
N PHE A 209 2.37 7.48 -8.57
CA PHE A 209 1.43 6.35 -8.61
C PHE A 209 1.78 5.26 -7.57
N ASP A 210 3.05 5.11 -7.18
CA ASP A 210 3.48 4.14 -6.16
C ASP A 210 2.94 4.43 -4.75
N HIS A 211 2.44 5.65 -4.53
CA HIS A 211 1.85 6.03 -3.25
C HIS A 211 0.46 6.67 -3.37
N GLY A 212 -0.04 6.85 -4.59
CA GLY A 212 -1.39 7.35 -4.88
C GLY A 212 -1.65 8.82 -4.54
N GLY A 213 -0.64 9.56 -4.10
CA GLY A 213 -0.77 10.99 -3.78
C GLY A 213 -0.27 11.86 -4.93
N ARG A 214 -1.17 12.67 -5.51
CA ARG A 214 -0.84 13.58 -6.62
C ARG A 214 0.28 14.55 -6.20
N PRO A 215 1.25 14.86 -7.06
CA PRO A 215 2.37 15.76 -6.75
C PRO A 215 1.96 17.11 -6.15
N SER A 216 0.84 17.67 -6.59
CA SER A 216 0.27 18.92 -6.05
C SER A 216 -0.31 18.80 -4.63
N LYS A 217 -0.50 17.58 -4.11
CA LYS A 217 -1.10 17.32 -2.80
C LYS A 217 -0.22 16.49 -1.87
N ALA A 218 0.58 15.58 -2.42
CA ALA A 218 1.40 14.65 -1.67
C ALA A 218 2.54 15.36 -0.93
N SER A 219 2.75 15.04 0.33
CA SER A 219 3.95 15.46 1.06
C SER A 219 5.22 14.99 0.35
N PHE A 220 6.13 15.91 0.10
CA PHE A 220 7.42 15.58 -0.52
C PHE A 220 8.20 14.53 0.28
N ALA A 221 8.16 14.58 1.60
CA ALA A 221 8.84 13.60 2.43
C ALA A 221 8.32 12.17 2.18
N MET A 222 7.02 12.00 1.91
CA MET A 222 6.44 10.69 1.60
C MET A 222 6.84 10.21 0.20
N HIS A 223 6.80 11.11 -0.79
CA HIS A 223 7.31 10.83 -2.14
C HIS A 223 8.80 10.42 -2.09
N ALA A 224 9.62 11.19 -1.35
CA ALA A 224 11.04 10.90 -1.17
C ALA A 224 11.30 9.58 -0.44
N LEU A 225 10.46 9.22 0.54
CA LEU A 225 10.55 7.94 1.24
C LEU A 225 10.39 6.77 0.27
N ILE A 226 9.38 6.81 -0.57
CA ILE A 226 9.02 5.69 -1.46
C ILE A 226 9.98 5.63 -2.65
N THR A 227 10.13 6.73 -3.41
CA THR A 227 11.03 6.81 -4.56
C THR A 227 12.49 6.56 -4.15
N GLY A 228 12.95 7.19 -3.06
CA GLY A 228 14.30 6.99 -2.55
C GLY A 228 14.59 5.56 -2.10
N SER A 229 13.57 4.84 -1.62
CA SER A 229 13.74 3.43 -1.24
C SER A 229 13.95 2.53 -2.46
N TYR A 230 13.29 2.78 -3.60
CA TYR A 230 13.59 2.07 -4.85
C TYR A 230 15.02 2.35 -5.34
N LEU A 231 15.47 3.60 -5.24
CA LEU A 231 16.83 3.97 -5.64
C LEU A 231 17.90 3.32 -4.75
N GLU A 232 17.61 3.04 -3.50
CA GLU A 232 18.55 2.39 -2.56
C GLU A 232 18.48 0.87 -2.62
N SER A 233 17.31 0.30 -2.38
CA SER A 233 17.07 -1.15 -2.26
C SER A 233 16.82 -1.83 -3.62
N GLY A 234 16.39 -1.07 -4.63
CA GLY A 234 15.90 -1.62 -5.91
C GLY A 234 14.48 -2.16 -5.85
N ALA A 235 14.06 -2.74 -6.95
CA ALA A 235 12.75 -3.32 -7.13
C ALA A 235 12.82 -4.85 -7.19
N TRP A 236 11.88 -5.50 -6.54
CA TRP A 236 11.82 -6.94 -6.34
C TRP A 236 10.41 -7.45 -6.54
N TYR A 237 10.28 -8.73 -6.84
CA TYR A 237 9.00 -9.41 -6.97
C TYR A 237 8.99 -10.72 -6.18
N PRO A 238 7.92 -11.04 -5.41
CA PRO A 238 7.85 -12.28 -4.63
C PRO A 238 7.70 -13.50 -5.55
N VAL A 239 8.49 -14.53 -5.29
CA VAL A 239 8.43 -15.79 -6.04
C VAL A 239 7.14 -16.53 -5.71
N GLY A 240 6.33 -16.78 -6.73
CA GLY A 240 4.98 -17.32 -6.60
C GLY A 240 3.91 -16.26 -6.35
N GLY A 241 4.19 -15.02 -6.75
CA GLY A 241 3.27 -13.89 -6.69
C GLY A 241 2.98 -13.39 -5.29
N GLY A 242 2.04 -12.47 -5.18
CA GLY A 242 1.63 -11.86 -3.92
C GLY A 242 1.10 -12.86 -2.90
N ALA A 243 0.45 -13.92 -3.34
CA ALA A 243 -0.01 -15.00 -2.44
C ALA A 243 1.11 -15.64 -1.60
N ALA A 244 2.38 -15.44 -1.97
CA ALA A 244 3.53 -15.91 -1.19
C ALA A 244 3.53 -15.33 0.24
N PHE A 245 3.11 -14.08 0.44
CA PHE A 245 3.06 -13.49 1.78
C PHE A 245 2.15 -14.29 2.72
N ALA A 246 0.90 -14.49 2.36
CA ALA A 246 -0.05 -15.26 3.16
C ALA A 246 0.41 -16.72 3.32
N ARG A 247 0.90 -17.34 2.25
CA ARG A 247 1.39 -18.73 2.24
C ARG A 247 2.51 -18.97 3.26
N HIS A 248 3.41 -18.00 3.42
CA HIS A 248 4.58 -18.15 4.31
C HIS A 248 4.34 -17.58 5.72
N ILE A 249 3.49 -16.55 5.89
CA ILE A 249 3.26 -15.92 7.20
C ILE A 249 2.18 -16.64 8.02
N LEU A 250 1.05 -17.03 7.42
CA LEU A 250 -0.08 -17.63 8.15
C LEU A 250 0.28 -18.90 8.94
N PRO A 251 1.18 -19.79 8.45
CA PRO A 251 1.60 -20.94 9.24
C PRO A 251 2.27 -20.57 10.57
N THR A 252 2.93 -19.42 10.69
CA THR A 252 3.48 -18.94 11.96
C THR A 252 2.39 -18.75 13.01
N ILE A 253 1.24 -18.20 12.59
CA ILE A 253 0.09 -17.95 13.46
C ILE A 253 -0.52 -19.28 13.92
N THR A 254 -0.80 -20.18 12.98
CA THR A 254 -1.50 -21.43 13.27
C THR A 254 -0.66 -22.42 14.08
N LYS A 255 0.64 -22.49 13.81
CA LYS A 255 1.58 -23.32 14.58
C LYS A 255 1.75 -22.86 16.04
N ALA A 256 1.54 -21.57 16.29
CA ALA A 256 1.55 -21.02 17.65
C ALA A 256 0.20 -21.20 18.41
N GLY A 257 -0.78 -21.89 17.81
CA GLY A 257 -2.10 -22.11 18.41
C GLY A 257 -3.11 -20.99 18.13
N GLY A 258 -2.77 -20.04 17.26
CA GLY A 258 -3.68 -19.05 16.71
C GLY A 258 -4.56 -19.62 15.58
N ALA A 259 -5.43 -18.78 15.01
CA ALA A 259 -6.27 -19.13 13.88
C ALA A 259 -6.43 -17.97 12.90
N ALA A 260 -6.69 -18.28 11.62
CA ALA A 260 -7.09 -17.33 10.60
C ALA A 260 -8.39 -17.84 9.95
N ARG A 261 -9.39 -16.95 9.83
CA ARG A 261 -10.72 -17.27 9.28
C ARG A 261 -11.03 -16.30 8.14
N ALA A 262 -11.18 -16.83 6.94
CA ALA A 262 -11.77 -16.12 5.80
C ALA A 262 -13.32 -16.13 5.88
N ASN A 263 -13.98 -15.38 5.00
CA ASN A 263 -15.45 -15.22 4.96
C ASN A 263 -16.04 -14.86 6.34
N THR A 264 -15.31 -14.07 7.12
CA THR A 264 -15.70 -13.69 8.49
C THR A 264 -15.62 -12.18 8.64
N ARG A 265 -16.66 -11.49 8.15
CA ARG A 265 -16.79 -10.03 8.27
C ARG A 265 -17.09 -9.66 9.71
N VAL A 266 -16.29 -8.78 10.27
CA VAL A 266 -16.57 -8.10 11.53
C VAL A 266 -17.53 -6.94 11.25
N GLU A 267 -18.62 -6.86 11.99
CA GLU A 267 -19.65 -5.84 11.85
C GLU A 267 -19.46 -4.70 12.85
N THR A 268 -19.05 -5.01 14.09
CA THR A 268 -18.87 -3.98 15.12
C THR A 268 -17.95 -4.46 16.23
N LEU A 269 -17.39 -3.50 16.96
CA LEU A 269 -16.62 -3.74 18.17
C LEU A 269 -17.56 -3.92 19.38
N VAL A 270 -17.20 -4.86 20.26
CA VAL A 270 -17.88 -5.03 21.56
C VAL A 270 -17.17 -4.18 22.59
N ILE A 271 -17.88 -3.19 23.15
CA ILE A 271 -17.35 -2.25 24.13
C ILE A 271 -18.04 -2.46 25.49
N GLU A 272 -17.24 -2.66 26.54
CA GLU A 272 -17.69 -2.74 27.93
C GLU A 272 -16.82 -1.81 28.79
N ASN A 273 -17.46 -1.00 29.65
CA ASN A 273 -16.77 -0.04 30.52
C ASN A 273 -15.75 0.83 29.74
N GLU A 274 -16.17 1.40 28.61
CA GLU A 274 -15.37 2.25 27.72
C GLU A 274 -14.13 1.55 27.11
N ARG A 275 -14.11 0.21 27.11
CA ARG A 275 -13.01 -0.58 26.58
C ARG A 275 -13.52 -1.58 25.55
N VAL A 276 -12.79 -1.72 24.45
CA VAL A 276 -13.00 -2.80 23.48
C VAL A 276 -12.57 -4.12 24.12
N VAL A 277 -13.48 -5.09 24.13
CA VAL A 277 -13.30 -6.42 24.73
C VAL A 277 -13.53 -7.57 23.73
N GLY A 278 -13.82 -7.25 22.47
CA GLY A 278 -14.06 -8.22 21.43
C GLY A 278 -14.71 -7.62 20.19
N VAL A 279 -15.25 -8.48 19.35
CA VAL A 279 -15.92 -8.14 18.10
C VAL A 279 -17.22 -8.92 17.96
N ARG A 280 -18.17 -8.39 17.18
CA ARG A 280 -19.32 -9.12 16.68
C ARG A 280 -19.21 -9.25 15.16
N THR A 281 -19.37 -10.48 14.67
CA THR A 281 -19.34 -10.74 13.23
C THR A 281 -20.70 -10.50 12.60
N ALA A 282 -20.77 -10.34 11.28
CA ALA A 282 -22.02 -10.23 10.52
C ALA A 282 -22.94 -11.47 10.65
N ALA A 283 -22.37 -12.62 11.02
CA ALA A 283 -23.13 -13.83 11.35
C ALA A 283 -23.72 -13.82 12.78
N GLY A 284 -23.48 -12.75 13.56
CA GLY A 284 -23.96 -12.60 14.94
C GLY A 284 -23.08 -13.29 15.99
N GLU A 285 -21.94 -13.89 15.62
CA GLU A 285 -20.99 -14.48 16.56
C GLU A 285 -20.28 -13.36 17.35
N GLU A 286 -20.34 -13.42 18.68
CA GLU A 286 -19.54 -12.55 19.55
C GLU A 286 -18.26 -13.27 19.96
N ILE A 287 -17.11 -12.67 19.67
CA ILE A 287 -15.79 -13.23 19.96
C ILE A 287 -15.05 -12.28 20.87
N ARG A 288 -14.57 -12.77 22.02
CA ARG A 288 -13.90 -11.96 23.04
C ARG A 288 -12.38 -12.09 22.97
N ALA A 289 -11.69 -10.97 23.27
CA ALA A 289 -10.24 -10.91 23.34
C ALA A 289 -9.76 -9.82 24.29
N GLY A 290 -8.48 -9.92 24.68
CA GLY A 290 -7.82 -8.89 25.52
C GLY A 290 -7.63 -7.56 24.80
N ALA A 291 -7.48 -7.58 23.47
CA ALA A 291 -7.39 -6.40 22.59
C ALA A 291 -7.87 -6.73 21.18
N VAL A 292 -8.20 -5.67 20.42
CA VAL A 292 -8.55 -5.76 19.00
C VAL A 292 -7.59 -4.87 18.22
N ILE A 293 -7.00 -5.44 17.15
CA ILE A 293 -6.13 -4.74 16.20
C ILE A 293 -6.91 -4.63 14.88
N SER A 294 -7.07 -3.42 14.35
CA SER A 294 -7.76 -3.18 13.08
C SER A 294 -6.76 -2.85 11.97
N ASP A 295 -6.75 -3.67 10.90
CA ASP A 295 -5.96 -3.52 9.67
C ASP A 295 -6.85 -3.24 8.45
N ILE A 296 -8.06 -2.72 8.66
CA ILE A 296 -9.00 -2.41 7.56
C ILE A 296 -8.96 -0.95 7.11
N GLY A 297 -8.03 -0.15 7.64
CA GLY A 297 -7.95 1.29 7.45
C GLY A 297 -8.49 2.06 8.66
N ALA A 298 -7.91 3.24 8.92
CA ALA A 298 -8.31 4.06 10.07
C ALA A 298 -9.73 4.61 9.91
N ARG A 299 -10.08 5.05 8.70
CA ARG A 299 -11.41 5.59 8.39
C ARG A 299 -12.48 4.49 8.43
N GLU A 300 -12.21 3.33 7.85
CA GLU A 300 -13.09 2.18 7.88
C GLU A 300 -13.32 1.69 9.31
N THR A 301 -12.27 1.74 10.13
CA THR A 301 -12.36 1.41 11.55
C THR A 301 -13.33 2.33 12.30
N VAL A 302 -13.23 3.64 12.10
CA VAL A 302 -14.12 4.58 12.80
C VAL A 302 -15.54 4.59 12.23
N ASN A 303 -15.70 4.37 10.93
CA ASN A 303 -17.00 4.40 10.28
C ASN A 303 -17.82 3.12 10.46
N CYS A 304 -17.13 1.96 10.38
CA CYS A 304 -17.82 0.67 10.29
C CYS A 304 -17.80 -0.13 11.59
N LEU A 305 -16.76 0.05 12.43
CA LEU A 305 -16.57 -0.83 13.59
C LEU A 305 -16.96 -0.19 14.91
N LEU A 306 -16.82 1.14 15.05
CA LEU A 306 -17.18 1.82 16.30
C LEU A 306 -18.70 1.94 16.43
N PRO A 307 -19.31 1.48 17.54
CA PRO A 307 -20.73 1.68 17.77
C PRO A 307 -21.05 3.15 18.01
N GLU A 308 -22.27 3.57 17.65
CA GLU A 308 -22.75 4.92 17.91
C GLU A 308 -22.62 5.28 19.41
N GLY A 309 -22.17 6.51 19.67
CA GLY A 309 -22.02 7.01 21.05
C GLY A 309 -20.83 6.44 21.82
N CYS A 310 -19.87 5.78 21.14
CA CYS A 310 -18.66 5.24 21.80
C CYS A 310 -17.75 6.30 22.42
N GLY A 311 -18.02 7.60 22.21
CA GLY A 311 -17.14 8.70 22.60
C GLY A 311 -16.00 8.95 21.60
N HIS A 312 -14.98 9.68 22.03
CA HIS A 312 -13.78 9.96 21.21
C HIS A 312 -14.04 10.75 19.91
N GLN A 313 -15.07 11.59 19.90
CA GLN A 313 -15.52 12.36 18.74
C GLN A 313 -14.41 13.18 18.09
N ASP A 314 -13.55 13.85 18.90
CA ASP A 314 -12.42 14.63 18.39
C ASP A 314 -11.43 13.80 17.57
N TRP A 315 -11.20 12.54 17.93
CA TRP A 315 -10.34 11.63 17.19
C TRP A 315 -10.98 11.18 15.88
N ILE A 316 -12.28 10.87 15.92
CA ILE A 316 -13.06 10.48 14.74
C ILE A 316 -13.06 11.62 13.72
N GLU A 317 -13.29 12.86 14.17
CA GLU A 317 -13.27 14.06 13.31
C GLU A 317 -11.89 14.32 12.70
N GLN A 318 -10.80 14.11 13.45
CA GLN A 318 -9.45 14.21 12.92
C GLN A 318 -9.18 13.19 11.80
N ILE A 319 -9.69 11.96 11.92
CA ILE A 319 -9.57 10.94 10.85
C ILE A 319 -10.43 11.33 9.65
N HIS A 320 -11.65 11.82 9.86
CA HIS A 320 -12.55 12.25 8.78
C HIS A 320 -12.01 13.46 8.01
N ALA A 321 -11.24 14.32 8.65
CA ALA A 321 -10.62 15.48 8.01
C ALA A 321 -9.51 15.12 7.02
N LEU A 322 -8.94 13.91 7.09
CA LEU A 322 -7.89 13.46 6.18
C LEU A 322 -8.50 13.00 4.85
N PRO A 323 -7.95 13.38 3.68
CA PRO A 323 -8.49 12.99 2.39
C PRO A 323 -8.23 11.52 2.07
N HIS A 324 -9.00 10.97 1.12
CA HIS A 324 -8.76 9.64 0.54
C HIS A 324 -7.69 9.69 -0.53
N SER A 325 -6.97 8.58 -0.70
CA SER A 325 -6.16 8.36 -1.89
C SER A 325 -7.04 8.22 -3.14
N VAL A 326 -6.44 8.41 -4.30
CA VAL A 326 -7.12 8.22 -5.59
C VAL A 326 -7.59 6.78 -5.78
N ALA A 327 -8.64 6.62 -6.58
CA ALA A 327 -9.11 5.33 -7.06
C ALA A 327 -8.39 4.94 -8.38
N HIS A 328 -8.66 3.74 -8.90
CA HIS A 328 -8.03 3.26 -10.12
C HIS A 328 -8.92 2.29 -10.90
N PHE A 329 -8.62 2.18 -12.19
CA PHE A 329 -9.00 1.06 -13.03
C PHE A 329 -7.81 0.13 -13.19
N SER A 330 -8.04 -1.19 -13.18
CA SER A 330 -7.04 -2.21 -13.54
C SER A 330 -7.56 -3.06 -14.67
N LEU A 331 -6.89 -3.01 -15.83
CA LEU A 331 -7.16 -3.90 -16.95
C LEU A 331 -6.17 -5.07 -16.91
N PHE A 332 -6.66 -6.22 -16.50
CA PHE A 332 -5.91 -7.47 -16.49
C PHE A 332 -5.91 -8.11 -17.87
N MET A 333 -4.73 -8.46 -18.37
CA MET A 333 -4.54 -9.03 -19.72
C MET A 333 -3.87 -10.39 -19.64
N GLY A 334 -4.42 -11.36 -20.37
CA GLY A 334 -3.82 -12.67 -20.62
C GLY A 334 -3.25 -12.75 -22.03
N PHE A 335 -1.99 -13.18 -22.13
CA PHE A 335 -1.25 -13.29 -23.39
C PHE A 335 -0.95 -14.75 -23.71
N GLU A 336 -1.02 -15.12 -24.99
CA GLU A 336 -0.50 -16.38 -25.49
C GLU A 336 0.58 -16.13 -26.56
N GLY A 337 1.77 -16.69 -26.38
CA GLY A 337 2.93 -16.52 -27.25
C GLY A 337 4.13 -15.90 -26.56
N ASP A 338 5.20 -15.67 -27.29
CA ASP A 338 6.47 -15.13 -26.79
C ASP A 338 6.36 -13.59 -26.59
N ILE A 339 5.96 -13.18 -25.39
CA ILE A 339 5.81 -11.75 -25.07
C ILE A 339 7.16 -11.03 -24.94
N GLU A 340 8.26 -11.73 -24.59
CA GLU A 340 9.60 -11.13 -24.56
C GLU A 340 10.07 -10.79 -25.98
N ALA A 341 9.88 -11.68 -26.96
CA ALA A 341 10.15 -11.39 -28.36
C ALA A 341 9.26 -10.26 -28.92
N ALA A 342 8.05 -10.09 -28.39
CA ALA A 342 7.15 -8.99 -28.73
C ALA A 342 7.45 -7.67 -27.99
N GLY A 343 8.49 -7.64 -27.14
CA GLY A 343 8.99 -6.42 -26.50
C GLY A 343 8.63 -6.25 -25.02
N ALA A 344 7.95 -7.21 -24.38
CA ALA A 344 7.73 -7.16 -22.94
C ALA A 344 9.04 -7.32 -22.16
N THR A 345 9.15 -6.63 -21.05
CA THR A 345 10.31 -6.69 -20.16
C THR A 345 9.88 -6.86 -18.70
N ARG A 346 10.84 -7.15 -17.82
CA ARG A 346 10.60 -7.17 -16.38
C ARG A 346 10.37 -5.78 -15.79
N SER A 347 10.88 -4.72 -16.45
CA SER A 347 10.64 -3.34 -16.03
C SER A 347 9.19 -2.95 -16.29
N ASN A 348 8.63 -2.13 -15.41
CA ASN A 348 7.32 -1.53 -15.65
C ASN A 348 7.43 -0.34 -16.60
N HIS A 349 6.30 0.13 -17.08
CA HIS A 349 6.22 1.30 -17.94
C HIS A 349 5.24 2.30 -17.35
N TRP A 350 5.72 3.53 -17.12
CA TRP A 350 4.93 4.70 -16.75
C TRP A 350 4.73 5.53 -18.00
N ILE A 351 3.50 5.69 -18.43
CA ILE A 351 3.19 6.31 -19.72
C ILE A 351 2.35 7.55 -19.49
N PHE A 352 2.89 8.70 -19.88
CA PHE A 352 2.22 10.00 -19.83
C PHE A 352 2.24 10.60 -21.23
N PRO A 353 1.10 10.67 -21.95
CA PRO A 353 1.03 11.19 -23.32
C PRO A 353 1.47 12.63 -23.46
N GLY A 354 1.39 13.42 -22.36
CA GLY A 354 1.92 14.78 -22.27
C GLY A 354 2.89 14.94 -21.13
N GLY A 355 3.57 16.08 -21.02
CA GLY A 355 4.47 16.41 -19.90
C GLY A 355 3.78 16.63 -18.55
N LYS A 356 2.45 16.52 -18.49
CA LYS A 356 1.69 16.62 -17.24
C LYS A 356 1.59 15.24 -16.61
N VAL A 357 2.08 15.09 -15.39
CA VAL A 357 2.02 13.84 -14.62
C VAL A 357 1.11 13.95 -13.38
N ASP A 358 0.69 15.16 -12.98
CA ASP A 358 -0.27 15.38 -11.89
C ASP A 358 -1.72 15.28 -12.43
N VAL A 359 -2.11 14.08 -12.85
CA VAL A 359 -3.35 13.83 -13.56
C VAL A 359 -4.08 12.62 -13.02
N VAL A 360 -5.41 12.67 -13.03
CA VAL A 360 -6.30 11.52 -12.83
C VAL A 360 -7.32 11.51 -13.97
N TRP A 361 -7.70 10.34 -14.40
CA TRP A 361 -8.67 10.16 -15.49
C TRP A 361 -10.10 10.38 -14.98
N ALA A 362 -10.51 11.65 -14.94
CA ALA A 362 -11.83 12.05 -14.43
C ALA A 362 -12.95 11.97 -15.49
N ASP A 363 -12.59 12.01 -16.78
CA ASP A 363 -13.53 12.01 -17.90
C ASP A 363 -13.66 10.63 -18.59
N ALA A 364 -13.33 9.56 -17.86
CA ALA A 364 -13.47 8.21 -18.39
C ALA A 364 -14.93 7.86 -18.71
N PRO A 365 -15.23 7.20 -19.84
CA PRO A 365 -14.33 6.70 -20.87
C PRO A 365 -14.21 7.64 -22.10
N ASP A 366 -14.73 8.88 -22.04
CA ASP A 366 -14.91 9.75 -23.21
C ASP A 366 -13.58 10.25 -23.80
N THR A 367 -12.51 10.20 -23.01
CA THR A 367 -11.15 10.59 -23.42
C THR A 367 -10.16 9.51 -23.05
N PRO A 368 -8.98 9.41 -23.73
CA PRO A 368 -7.89 8.54 -23.29
C PRO A 368 -7.35 8.95 -21.90
N PRO A 369 -6.83 8.00 -21.10
CA PRO A 369 -6.19 8.34 -19.84
C PRO A 369 -4.94 9.20 -20.07
N GLU A 370 -4.78 10.25 -19.26
CA GLU A 370 -3.59 11.11 -19.31
C GLU A 370 -2.35 10.48 -18.67
N GLY A 371 -2.50 9.30 -18.04
CA GLY A 371 -1.42 8.52 -17.48
C GLY A 371 -1.85 7.08 -17.24
N MET A 372 -0.95 6.14 -17.51
CA MET A 372 -1.15 4.73 -17.22
C MET A 372 0.16 4.05 -16.82
N PHE A 373 0.03 3.01 -16.03
CA PHE A 373 1.11 2.11 -15.65
C PHE A 373 0.89 0.75 -16.32
N VAL A 374 1.95 0.14 -16.87
CA VAL A 374 1.90 -1.18 -17.51
C VAL A 374 2.93 -2.11 -16.87
N SER A 375 2.51 -3.31 -16.53
CA SER A 375 3.31 -4.29 -15.80
C SER A 375 3.08 -5.70 -16.33
N PHE A 376 4.14 -6.52 -16.39
CA PHE A 376 4.10 -7.92 -16.80
C PHE A 376 4.53 -8.81 -15.64
N ALA A 377 3.59 -9.12 -14.73
CA ALA A 377 3.86 -9.83 -13.47
C ALA A 377 4.51 -11.21 -13.70
N SER A 378 4.06 -11.95 -14.70
CA SER A 378 4.59 -13.29 -15.03
C SER A 378 6.06 -13.29 -15.45
N LEU A 379 6.61 -12.19 -16.00
CA LEU A 379 8.04 -12.09 -16.31
C LEU A 379 8.90 -11.81 -15.08
N LYS A 380 8.30 -11.31 -14.02
CA LYS A 380 9.00 -10.99 -12.75
C LYS A 380 9.09 -12.19 -11.83
N ASP A 381 8.07 -13.07 -11.87
CA ASP A 381 8.03 -14.28 -11.06
C ASP A 381 8.93 -15.37 -11.64
N SER A 382 10.05 -15.65 -10.99
CA SER A 382 10.96 -16.71 -11.42
C SER A 382 10.40 -18.14 -11.27
N ALA A 383 9.24 -18.31 -10.64
CA ALA A 383 8.53 -19.58 -10.55
C ALA A 383 7.40 -19.69 -11.58
N HIS A 384 7.16 -18.66 -12.39
CA HIS A 384 6.15 -18.72 -13.43
C HIS A 384 6.48 -19.79 -14.46
N ASP A 385 5.52 -20.68 -14.74
CA ASP A 385 5.59 -21.67 -15.82
C ASP A 385 4.56 -21.31 -16.90
N PRO A 386 5.00 -20.79 -18.05
CA PRO A 386 4.07 -20.40 -19.12
C PRO A 386 3.39 -21.61 -19.79
N GLY A 387 3.87 -22.82 -19.54
CA GLY A 387 3.34 -24.03 -20.16
C GLY A 387 3.50 -24.08 -21.68
N PRO A 388 2.91 -25.09 -22.33
CA PRO A 388 3.05 -25.28 -23.79
C PRO A 388 2.37 -24.19 -24.61
N SER A 389 1.34 -23.53 -24.09
CA SER A 389 0.64 -22.42 -24.77
C SER A 389 1.30 -21.06 -24.56
N GLN A 390 2.44 -21.00 -23.84
CA GLN A 390 3.15 -19.76 -23.56
C GLN A 390 2.21 -18.68 -22.96
N LYS A 391 1.54 -19.02 -21.83
CA LYS A 391 0.60 -18.13 -21.15
C LYS A 391 1.35 -17.17 -20.22
N PHE A 392 1.09 -15.89 -20.38
CA PHE A 392 1.64 -14.82 -19.55
C PHE A 392 0.53 -13.85 -19.10
N ALA A 393 0.78 -13.14 -18.02
CA ALA A 393 -0.13 -12.15 -17.47
C ALA A 393 0.52 -10.77 -17.43
N GLY A 394 -0.26 -9.76 -17.76
CA GLY A 394 0.10 -8.35 -17.63
C GLY A 394 -1.10 -7.54 -17.19
N GLU A 395 -0.86 -6.29 -16.86
CA GLU A 395 -1.86 -5.39 -16.29
C GLU A 395 -1.58 -3.95 -16.69
N ILE A 396 -2.66 -3.19 -16.90
CA ILE A 396 -2.66 -1.75 -17.02
C ILE A 396 -3.38 -1.17 -15.82
N VAL A 397 -2.77 -0.19 -15.15
CA VAL A 397 -3.42 0.60 -14.08
C VAL A 397 -3.54 2.05 -14.55
N ALA A 398 -4.74 2.62 -14.44
CA ALA A 398 -4.99 4.04 -14.69
C ALA A 398 -5.69 4.65 -13.47
N TRP A 399 -5.13 5.74 -12.94
CA TRP A 399 -5.69 6.42 -11.79
C TRP A 399 -6.91 7.25 -12.17
N THR A 400 -7.95 7.18 -11.36
CA THR A 400 -9.22 7.85 -11.63
C THR A 400 -9.81 8.47 -10.37
N ASP A 401 -10.81 9.33 -10.58
CA ASP A 401 -11.64 9.88 -9.50
C ASP A 401 -12.83 8.96 -9.22
N TRP A 402 -13.23 8.85 -7.94
CA TRP A 402 -14.41 8.08 -7.56
C TRP A 402 -15.70 8.54 -8.24
N SER A 403 -15.83 9.84 -8.53
CA SER A 403 -17.01 10.42 -9.16
C SER A 403 -17.41 9.75 -10.47
N VAL A 404 -16.46 9.12 -11.19
CA VAL A 404 -16.75 8.42 -12.47
C VAL A 404 -17.63 7.18 -12.29
N VAL A 405 -17.65 6.58 -11.08
CA VAL A 405 -18.43 5.38 -10.76
C VAL A 405 -19.47 5.59 -9.66
N GLU A 406 -19.50 6.76 -9.02
CA GLU A 406 -20.31 7.07 -7.84
C GLU A 406 -21.80 6.78 -8.04
N LYS A 407 -22.34 7.05 -9.24
CA LYS A 407 -23.76 6.81 -9.53
C LYS A 407 -24.20 5.33 -9.39
N TRP A 408 -23.27 4.39 -9.46
CA TRP A 408 -23.54 2.95 -9.29
C TRP A 408 -23.10 2.40 -7.92
N ALA A 409 -22.57 3.23 -7.03
CA ALA A 409 -22.02 2.80 -5.75
C ALA A 409 -23.11 2.20 -4.81
N HIS A 410 -24.36 2.65 -4.96
CA HIS A 410 -25.49 2.16 -4.17
C HIS A 410 -26.00 0.79 -4.58
N LEU A 411 -25.49 0.21 -5.68
CA LEU A 411 -25.92 -1.08 -6.22
C LEU A 411 -24.96 -2.20 -5.81
N GLU A 412 -25.53 -3.31 -5.35
CA GLU A 412 -24.76 -4.50 -5.01
C GLU A 412 -24.00 -5.07 -6.23
N PRO A 413 -22.83 -5.70 -6.01
CA PRO A 413 -22.12 -6.42 -7.07
C PRO A 413 -23.06 -7.45 -7.73
N GLY A 414 -23.18 -7.39 -9.08
CA GLY A 414 -24.05 -8.26 -9.87
C GLY A 414 -25.47 -7.73 -10.08
N ALA A 415 -25.90 -6.68 -9.35
CA ALA A 415 -27.18 -6.01 -9.54
C ALA A 415 -27.04 -4.68 -10.31
N ARG A 416 -25.83 -4.35 -10.80
CA ARG A 416 -25.57 -3.11 -11.51
C ARG A 416 -26.18 -3.16 -12.90
N GLU A 417 -26.77 -2.04 -13.32
CA GLU A 417 -27.56 -1.90 -14.55
C GLU A 417 -26.73 -2.03 -15.82
N ALA A 418 -27.40 -2.19 -16.97
CA ALA A 418 -26.75 -2.37 -18.27
C ALA A 418 -25.82 -1.20 -18.66
N ASP A 419 -26.13 0.02 -18.21
CA ASP A 419 -25.29 1.19 -18.46
C ASP A 419 -23.91 1.11 -17.76
N TYR A 420 -23.83 0.46 -16.61
CA TYR A 420 -22.54 0.17 -15.97
C TYR A 420 -21.68 -0.81 -16.80
N GLN A 421 -22.32 -1.80 -17.41
CA GLN A 421 -21.59 -2.73 -18.26
C GLN A 421 -21.07 -2.03 -19.52
N VAL A 422 -21.90 -1.17 -20.15
CA VAL A 422 -21.48 -0.34 -21.28
C VAL A 422 -20.31 0.58 -20.90
N PHE A 423 -20.38 1.19 -19.73
CA PHE A 423 -19.28 2.01 -19.19
C PHE A 423 -17.99 1.18 -19.03
N LYS A 424 -18.06 -0.01 -18.42
CA LYS A 424 -16.91 -0.90 -18.26
C LYS A 424 -16.27 -1.26 -19.59
N GLU A 425 -17.07 -1.66 -20.57
CA GLU A 425 -16.61 -2.03 -21.91
C GLU A 425 -15.91 -0.84 -22.59
N ALA A 426 -16.46 0.37 -22.48
CA ALA A 426 -15.84 1.57 -23.03
C ALA A 426 -14.49 1.92 -22.37
N VAL A 427 -14.40 1.81 -21.02
CA VAL A 427 -13.13 1.99 -20.30
C VAL A 427 -12.09 0.93 -20.72
N GLU A 428 -12.50 -0.34 -20.79
CA GLU A 428 -11.65 -1.46 -21.21
C GLU A 428 -11.07 -1.23 -22.62
N GLU A 429 -11.93 -0.88 -23.59
CA GLU A 429 -11.50 -0.62 -24.97
C GLU A 429 -10.57 0.59 -25.05
N THR A 430 -10.84 1.65 -24.30
CA THR A 430 -10.00 2.85 -24.29
C THR A 430 -8.60 2.55 -23.73
N LEU A 431 -8.50 1.82 -22.62
CA LEU A 431 -7.21 1.42 -22.04
C LEU A 431 -6.45 0.50 -22.99
N PHE A 432 -7.15 -0.45 -23.60
CA PHE A 432 -6.52 -1.38 -24.54
C PHE A 432 -6.03 -0.67 -25.81
N ALA A 433 -6.78 0.28 -26.36
CA ALA A 433 -6.35 1.08 -27.51
C ALA A 433 -5.08 1.89 -27.22
N GLN A 434 -4.95 2.45 -26.01
CA GLN A 434 -3.71 3.10 -25.59
C GLN A 434 -2.55 2.10 -25.46
N PHE A 435 -2.80 0.92 -24.90
CA PHE A 435 -1.81 -0.14 -24.84
C PHE A 435 -1.34 -0.56 -26.24
N GLU A 436 -2.25 -0.77 -27.19
CA GLU A 436 -1.94 -1.12 -28.56
C GLU A 436 -1.09 -0.04 -29.25
N THR A 437 -1.32 1.23 -28.97
CA THR A 437 -0.52 2.34 -29.52
C THR A 437 0.94 2.25 -29.08
N HIS A 438 1.20 1.89 -27.82
CA HIS A 438 2.56 1.82 -27.26
C HIS A 438 3.23 0.45 -27.48
N PHE A 439 2.43 -0.63 -27.55
CA PHE A 439 2.89 -2.02 -27.61
C PHE A 439 2.15 -2.82 -28.69
N PRO A 440 2.23 -2.44 -29.98
CA PRO A 440 1.40 -3.02 -31.04
C PRO A 440 1.66 -4.51 -31.28
N ASP A 441 2.86 -5.01 -31.02
CA ASP A 441 3.18 -6.43 -31.19
C ASP A 441 2.70 -7.27 -29.98
N LEU A 442 2.72 -6.70 -28.78
CA LEU A 442 2.16 -7.33 -27.59
C LEU A 442 0.63 -7.38 -27.65
N ALA A 443 -0.02 -6.34 -28.17
CA ALA A 443 -1.48 -6.30 -28.29
C ALA A 443 -2.03 -7.46 -29.13
N LYS A 444 -1.30 -7.91 -30.15
CA LYS A 444 -1.66 -9.07 -31.00
C LYS A 444 -1.65 -10.41 -30.25
N LEU A 445 -0.95 -10.50 -29.12
CA LEU A 445 -0.84 -11.69 -28.29
C LEU A 445 -1.88 -11.73 -27.17
N VAL A 446 -2.66 -10.66 -26.97
CA VAL A 446 -3.71 -10.62 -25.95
C VAL A 446 -4.89 -11.49 -26.37
N VAL A 447 -5.21 -12.50 -25.58
CA VAL A 447 -6.33 -13.44 -25.82
C VAL A 447 -7.43 -13.33 -24.75
N PHE A 448 -7.16 -12.64 -23.65
CA PHE A 448 -8.10 -12.45 -22.54
C PHE A 448 -7.93 -11.07 -21.92
N ARG A 449 -9.04 -10.42 -21.59
CA ARG A 449 -9.06 -9.15 -20.85
C ARG A 449 -10.18 -9.14 -19.82
N THR A 450 -9.97 -8.46 -18.71
CA THR A 450 -11.01 -8.17 -17.71
C THR A 450 -10.69 -6.91 -16.96
N LEU A 451 -11.69 -6.03 -16.77
CA LEU A 451 -11.54 -4.75 -16.10
C LEU A 451 -12.03 -4.82 -14.64
N SER A 452 -11.17 -4.41 -13.70
CA SER A 452 -11.54 -4.00 -12.34
C SER A 452 -11.77 -2.49 -12.29
N THR A 453 -12.78 -2.06 -11.53
CA THR A 453 -13.13 -0.65 -11.36
C THR A 453 -13.00 -0.25 -9.88
N PRO A 454 -13.06 1.05 -9.52
CA PRO A 454 -13.11 1.47 -8.13
C PRO A 454 -14.18 0.75 -7.28
N LEU A 455 -15.34 0.44 -7.89
CA LEU A 455 -16.40 -0.33 -7.23
C LEU A 455 -16.01 -1.78 -6.94
N SER A 456 -15.12 -2.38 -7.77
CA SER A 456 -14.59 -3.72 -7.50
C SER A 456 -13.63 -3.68 -6.33
N THR A 457 -12.76 -2.67 -6.28
CA THR A 457 -11.81 -2.46 -5.18
C THR A 457 -12.56 -2.25 -3.87
N GLU A 458 -13.56 -1.37 -3.84
CA GLU A 458 -14.38 -1.14 -2.63
C GLU A 458 -15.09 -2.42 -2.17
N ALA A 459 -15.70 -3.16 -3.08
CA ALA A 459 -16.43 -4.39 -2.75
C ALA A 459 -15.52 -5.50 -2.16
N ILE A 460 -14.27 -5.60 -2.64
CA ILE A 460 -13.31 -6.62 -2.19
C ILE A 460 -12.61 -6.20 -0.91
N THR A 461 -12.14 -4.96 -0.83
CA THR A 461 -11.30 -4.47 0.27
C THR A 461 -12.09 -3.80 1.39
N GLY A 462 -13.26 -3.25 1.08
CA GLY A 462 -14.03 -2.38 1.98
C GLY A 462 -13.47 -0.95 2.06
N HIS A 463 -12.42 -0.61 1.31
CA HIS A 463 -11.87 0.74 1.31
C HIS A 463 -12.85 1.72 0.68
N HIS A 464 -13.20 2.74 1.43
CA HIS A 464 -14.13 3.78 1.02
C HIS A 464 -13.66 4.47 -0.26
N HIS A 465 -14.59 4.65 -1.21
CA HIS A 465 -14.34 5.23 -2.52
C HIS A 465 -13.27 4.49 -3.35
N GLY A 466 -13.09 3.19 -3.11
CA GLY A 466 -12.11 2.38 -3.84
C GLY A 466 -10.66 2.86 -3.69
N GLY A 467 -10.37 3.61 -2.63
CA GLY A 467 -9.04 4.15 -2.35
C GLY A 467 -8.03 3.04 -2.10
N PHE A 468 -7.07 2.89 -3.03
CA PHE A 468 -6.11 1.78 -2.98
C PHE A 468 -5.10 1.92 -1.85
N TYR A 469 -4.69 3.15 -1.57
CA TYR A 469 -3.69 3.47 -0.54
C TYR A 469 -4.30 4.03 0.76
N GLY A 470 -5.61 3.86 0.97
CA GLY A 470 -6.30 4.34 2.16
C GLY A 470 -6.34 5.87 2.25
N ILE A 471 -5.84 6.46 3.33
CA ILE A 471 -5.73 7.90 3.48
C ILE A 471 -4.63 8.46 2.57
N ASP A 472 -4.90 9.56 1.85
CA ASP A 472 -3.95 10.21 0.95
C ASP A 472 -2.70 10.72 1.68
N VAL A 473 -1.55 10.70 1.01
CA VAL A 473 -0.21 11.00 1.59
C VAL A 473 0.08 12.50 1.72
N THR A 474 -0.91 13.30 2.06
CA THR A 474 -0.78 14.74 2.22
C THR A 474 0.11 15.13 3.42
N PRO A 475 0.59 16.40 3.48
CA PRO A 475 1.28 16.92 4.66
C PRO A 475 0.50 16.73 5.96
N GLU A 476 -0.82 16.90 5.92
CA GLU A 476 -1.71 16.73 7.08
C GLU A 476 -1.67 15.28 7.59
N ARG A 477 -1.73 14.28 6.70
CA ARG A 477 -1.57 12.87 7.08
C ARG A 477 -0.22 12.60 7.73
N VAL A 478 0.86 13.08 7.10
CA VAL A 478 2.23 12.84 7.59
C VAL A 478 2.41 13.38 9.01
N LEU A 479 1.81 14.53 9.30
CA LEU A 479 1.92 15.21 10.58
C LEU A 479 0.84 14.81 11.60
N SER A 480 -0.19 14.07 11.19
CA SER A 480 -1.32 13.70 12.04
C SER A 480 -0.91 12.76 13.18
N ASP A 481 -1.31 13.09 14.39
CA ASP A 481 -1.20 12.23 15.55
C ASP A 481 -2.39 11.26 15.69
N ALA A 482 -3.45 11.42 14.89
CA ALA A 482 -4.63 10.56 14.89
C ALA A 482 -4.35 9.14 14.35
N LEU A 483 -3.28 8.99 13.55
CA LEU A 483 -2.91 7.74 12.88
C LEU A 483 -1.85 6.93 13.65
N GLN A 484 -1.74 7.11 14.96
CA GLN A 484 -0.89 6.27 15.79
C GLN A 484 -1.49 4.87 15.93
N ALA A 485 -0.63 3.82 16.01
CA ALA A 485 -1.10 2.47 16.28
C ALA A 485 -1.96 2.41 17.56
N LYS A 486 -1.54 3.06 18.61
CA LYS A 486 -2.32 3.16 19.86
C LYS A 486 -3.39 4.24 19.75
N THR A 487 -4.65 3.82 19.66
CA THR A 487 -5.80 4.74 19.61
C THR A 487 -6.18 5.30 20.98
N PRO A 488 -7.00 6.36 21.04
CA PRO A 488 -7.58 6.83 22.31
C PRO A 488 -8.65 5.86 22.86
N VAL A 489 -9.20 4.96 22.05
CA VAL A 489 -10.19 3.96 22.47
C VAL A 489 -9.48 2.81 23.17
N PRO A 490 -9.66 2.60 24.50
CA PRO A 490 -8.98 1.55 25.22
C PRO A 490 -9.29 0.15 24.62
N GLY A 491 -8.26 -0.63 24.35
CA GLY A 491 -8.41 -1.97 23.78
C GLY A 491 -8.47 -2.02 22.25
N LEU A 492 -8.54 -0.88 21.54
CA LEU A 492 -8.45 -0.79 20.09
C LEU A 492 -7.07 -0.30 19.66
N ILE A 493 -6.48 -0.96 18.66
CA ILE A 493 -5.18 -0.64 18.09
C ILE A 493 -5.35 -0.59 16.56
N LEU A 494 -4.73 0.38 15.88
CA LEU A 494 -4.66 0.44 14.42
C LEU A 494 -3.38 -0.24 13.90
N ALA A 495 -3.49 -0.92 12.75
CA ALA A 495 -2.39 -1.47 12.00
C ALA A 495 -2.44 -1.01 10.53
N GLY A 496 -1.49 -1.44 9.72
CA GLY A 496 -1.48 -1.26 8.28
C GLY A 496 -0.91 0.05 7.79
N GLN A 497 -1.21 0.33 6.53
CA GLN A 497 -0.60 1.44 5.78
C GLN A 497 -0.96 2.83 6.33
N ASP A 498 -2.12 3.02 6.95
CA ASP A 498 -2.52 4.32 7.51
C ASP A 498 -1.66 4.70 8.73
N VAL A 499 -1.14 3.72 9.45
CA VAL A 499 -0.28 3.96 10.61
C VAL A 499 1.09 4.52 10.20
N LEU A 500 1.65 4.11 9.06
CA LEU A 500 2.98 4.55 8.65
C LEU A 500 2.99 5.16 7.24
N SER A 501 2.99 4.33 6.21
CA SER A 501 3.06 4.76 4.80
C SER A 501 2.34 3.75 3.90
N PRO A 502 1.92 4.15 2.69
CA PRO A 502 1.41 3.24 1.70
C PRO A 502 2.39 2.11 1.34
N GLY A 503 1.84 1.05 0.76
CA GLY A 503 2.59 -0.08 0.24
C GLY A 503 2.97 -1.12 1.30
N ILE A 504 3.53 -2.24 0.84
CA ILE A 504 3.85 -3.40 1.67
C ILE A 504 4.81 -3.07 2.82
N PRO A 505 5.94 -2.36 2.60
CA PRO A 505 6.85 -2.03 3.71
C PRO A 505 6.18 -1.16 4.78
N GLY A 506 5.38 -0.18 4.37
CA GLY A 506 4.65 0.67 5.31
C GLY A 506 3.61 -0.07 6.11
N ALA A 507 2.82 -0.93 5.47
CA ALA A 507 1.83 -1.77 6.13
C ALA A 507 2.49 -2.79 7.08
N LEU A 508 3.61 -3.39 6.68
CA LEU A 508 4.42 -4.28 7.51
C LEU A 508 4.85 -3.60 8.82
N TRP A 509 5.43 -2.40 8.71
CA TRP A 509 5.80 -1.59 9.89
C TRP A 509 4.61 -1.18 10.72
N GLY A 510 3.49 -0.81 10.10
CA GLY A 510 2.23 -0.51 10.80
C GLY A 510 1.74 -1.69 11.63
N GLY A 511 1.88 -2.92 11.12
CA GLY A 511 1.59 -4.15 11.86
C GLY A 511 2.54 -4.39 13.02
N ILE A 512 3.84 -4.15 12.83
CA ILE A 512 4.85 -4.23 13.92
C ILE A 512 4.58 -3.20 15.01
N PHE A 513 4.22 -1.95 14.64
CA PHE A 513 3.84 -0.92 15.62
C PHE A 513 2.60 -1.31 16.42
N ALA A 514 1.62 -1.90 15.76
CA ALA A 514 0.43 -2.43 16.40
C ALA A 514 0.75 -3.54 17.41
N ALA A 515 1.54 -4.54 16.99
CA ALA A 515 1.97 -5.62 17.86
C ALA A 515 2.79 -5.11 19.06
N ALA A 516 3.73 -4.19 18.82
CA ALA A 516 4.55 -3.59 19.86
C ALA A 516 3.76 -2.68 20.83
N SER A 517 2.63 -2.12 20.39
CA SER A 517 1.70 -1.37 21.25
C SER A 517 1.00 -2.28 22.25
N LEU A 518 0.80 -3.55 21.90
CA LEU A 518 0.25 -4.58 22.79
C LEU A 518 1.34 -5.23 23.65
N ASP A 519 2.42 -5.70 23.02
CA ASP A 519 3.58 -6.27 23.73
C ASP A 519 4.91 -5.64 23.28
N PRO A 520 5.51 -4.74 24.07
CA PRO A 520 6.77 -4.09 23.74
C PRO A 520 7.97 -5.04 23.54
N LYS A 521 7.86 -6.33 23.88
CA LYS A 521 8.90 -7.32 23.62
C LYS A 521 9.15 -7.51 22.12
N VAL A 522 8.17 -7.18 21.27
CA VAL A 522 8.33 -7.19 19.80
C VAL A 522 9.61 -6.45 19.40
N TRP A 523 9.91 -5.29 20.00
CA TRP A 523 11.13 -4.51 19.69
C TRP A 523 12.44 -5.22 20.02
N ARG A 524 12.44 -6.19 20.91
CA ARG A 524 13.64 -6.94 21.33
C ARG A 524 13.88 -8.16 20.47
N GLU A 525 12.80 -8.73 19.96
CA GLU A 525 12.82 -9.94 19.14
C GLU A 525 12.95 -9.63 17.64
N LEU A 526 12.66 -8.38 17.26
CA LEU A 526 12.74 -7.93 15.88
C LEU A 526 14.20 -7.97 15.41
N PRO A 527 14.52 -8.63 14.27
CA PRO A 527 15.85 -8.61 13.70
C PRO A 527 16.30 -7.19 13.36
N GLY A 528 17.60 -6.92 13.58
CA GLY A 528 18.25 -5.62 13.34
C GLY A 528 18.47 -5.33 11.86
#